data_ab90fbb9c1ba339d8b8c085d0ce9cc33
#
_entry.id   ab90fbb9c1ba339d8b8c085d0ce9cc33
#
_cell.length_a   1.000
_cell.length_b   1.000
_cell.length_c   1.000
_cell.angle_alpha   90.00
_cell.angle_beta   90.00
_cell.angle_gamma   90.00
#
_symmetry.space_group_name_H-M   'P 1'
#
loop_
_entity.id
_entity.type
_entity.pdbx_description
1 polymer ?
#
loop_
_entity_poly.entity_id
_entity_poly.type
_entity_poly.pdbx_seq_one_letter_code
_entity_poly.pdbx_strand_id
1 'polypeptide(L)'
;VIDPTTDFDCTSNFFSDYKTVKDFYIQANLISEYYRKDEVATDEEYREKFSYEIFKMYLQKLGRLENGSVSKLVSHGFHSLKEIHDKTKMPSSLTIKRDHHSGPCVPGIQRLFVDVEGNLYPCERVSEASKAVRMGHIDTGFDIDKARALLNIGKLTEKECKQCWAFRFCSACAVQADNLEELSAEKKLQNCALIRGHIDNMMRDY
;
A
#
# COMPACT_ATOMS: atom_id res chain seq x y z
N VAL A 1 7.29 9.37 -2.48
CA VAL A 1 6.47 9.65 -1.29
C VAL A 1 6.16 11.14 -1.28
N ILE A 2 4.92 11.50 -1.02
CA ILE A 2 4.44 12.89 -1.01
C ILE A 2 4.03 13.26 0.40
N ASP A 3 4.44 14.47 0.81
CA ASP A 3 4.01 15.09 2.06
C ASP A 3 2.76 15.94 1.78
N PRO A 4 1.59 15.63 2.39
CA PRO A 4 0.35 16.37 2.15
C PRO A 4 0.30 17.74 2.83
N THR A 5 1.38 18.18 3.45
CA THR A 5 1.54 19.57 3.97
C THR A 5 2.27 20.48 2.97
N THR A 6 2.71 19.93 1.82
CA THR A 6 3.42 20.68 0.79
C THR A 6 2.46 21.18 -0.30
N ASP A 7 2.92 22.11 -1.12
CA ASP A 7 2.14 22.62 -2.26
C ASP A 7 1.92 21.52 -3.31
N PHE A 8 0.63 21.18 -3.51
CA PHE A 8 0.20 20.18 -4.49
C PHE A 8 0.59 20.56 -5.92
N ASP A 9 0.37 21.82 -6.31
CA ASP A 9 0.60 22.27 -7.68
C ASP A 9 2.08 22.25 -8.03
N CYS A 10 2.95 22.65 -7.10
CA CYS A 10 4.39 22.57 -7.28
C CYS A 10 4.83 21.14 -7.61
N THR A 11 4.37 20.17 -6.81
CA THR A 11 4.70 18.76 -7.03
C THR A 11 4.09 18.21 -8.32
N SER A 12 2.81 18.52 -8.58
CA SER A 12 2.10 18.07 -9.78
C SER A 12 2.75 18.60 -11.06
N ASN A 13 3.06 19.89 -11.10
CA ASN A 13 3.69 20.54 -12.26
C ASN A 13 5.10 19.98 -12.51
N PHE A 14 5.88 19.71 -11.46
CA PHE A 14 7.19 19.07 -11.62
C PHE A 14 7.08 17.76 -12.42
N PHE A 15 6.18 16.87 -12.03
CA PHE A 15 6.02 15.58 -12.73
C PHE A 15 5.36 15.70 -14.10
N SER A 16 4.63 16.75 -14.38
CA SER A 16 3.98 16.99 -15.67
C SER A 16 4.91 17.63 -16.68
N ASP A 17 5.74 18.57 -16.24
CA ASP A 17 6.49 19.47 -17.13
C ASP A 17 7.98 19.15 -17.21
N TYR A 18 8.57 18.54 -16.16
CA TYR A 18 9.98 18.29 -16.14
C TYR A 18 10.38 17.25 -17.20
N LYS A 19 11.17 17.68 -18.16
CA LYS A 19 11.49 16.96 -19.40
C LYS A 19 11.97 15.52 -19.16
N THR A 20 12.72 15.28 -18.09
CA THR A 20 13.30 13.97 -17.78
C THR A 20 12.28 12.97 -17.23
N VAL A 21 11.25 13.43 -16.55
CA VAL A 21 10.29 12.56 -15.84
C VAL A 21 8.88 12.58 -16.41
N LYS A 22 8.54 13.56 -17.25
CA LYS A 22 7.19 13.75 -17.78
C LYS A 22 6.64 12.56 -18.58
N ASP A 23 7.52 11.75 -19.17
CA ASP A 23 7.13 10.61 -20.01
C ASP A 23 7.10 9.28 -19.20
N PHE A 24 7.48 9.32 -17.93
CA PHE A 24 7.45 8.14 -17.07
C PHE A 24 6.11 7.98 -16.33
N TYR A 25 5.81 6.73 -16.01
CA TYR A 25 4.73 6.40 -15.09
C TYR A 25 5.13 6.80 -13.67
N ILE A 26 4.23 7.51 -12.99
CA ILE A 26 4.43 7.99 -11.62
C ILE A 26 3.46 7.29 -10.69
N GLN A 27 3.99 6.65 -9.66
CA GLN A 27 3.20 6.15 -8.55
C GLN A 27 3.44 7.05 -7.33
N ALA A 28 2.46 7.85 -7.00
CA ALA A 28 2.48 8.73 -5.85
C ALA A 28 1.85 8.03 -4.64
N ASN A 29 2.58 8.02 -3.51
CA ASN A 29 2.07 7.53 -2.24
C ASN A 29 2.26 8.62 -1.19
N LEU A 30 1.24 8.85 -0.37
CA LEU A 30 1.36 9.74 0.78
C LEU A 30 2.29 9.14 1.84
N ILE A 31 2.84 9.99 2.68
CA ILE A 31 3.64 9.57 3.84
C ILE A 31 2.84 8.57 4.68
N SER A 32 3.48 7.48 5.07
CA SER A 32 2.88 6.44 5.91
C SER A 32 2.98 6.81 7.40
N GLU A 33 1.91 6.58 8.14
CA GLU A 33 1.81 6.86 9.57
C GLU A 33 2.07 5.63 10.47
N TYR A 34 2.35 4.45 9.90
CA TYR A 34 2.39 3.19 10.64
C TYR A 34 3.31 3.19 11.87
N TYR A 35 4.38 3.99 11.86
CA TYR A 35 5.37 4.07 12.94
C TYR A 35 5.45 5.46 13.58
N ARG A 36 4.59 6.40 13.17
CA ARG A 36 4.55 7.74 13.74
C ARG A 36 3.61 7.76 14.95
N LYS A 37 3.95 8.59 15.94
CA LYS A 37 3.11 8.83 17.12
C LYS A 37 2.07 9.93 16.84
N ASP A 38 2.41 10.84 15.95
CA ASP A 38 1.59 12.00 15.62
C ASP A 38 0.92 11.79 14.26
N GLU A 39 -0.33 12.18 14.14
CA GLU A 39 -1.05 12.20 12.85
C GLU A 39 -0.34 13.14 11.88
N VAL A 40 -0.23 12.73 10.62
CA VAL A 40 0.26 13.60 9.56
C VAL A 40 -0.83 14.61 9.26
N ALA A 41 -0.60 15.87 9.60
CA ALA A 41 -1.49 16.95 9.20
C ALA A 41 -1.61 16.93 7.68
N THR A 42 -2.83 17.06 7.17
CA THR A 42 -3.06 17.25 5.73
C THR A 42 -3.57 18.68 5.56
N ASP A 43 -2.88 19.45 4.74
CA ASP A 43 -3.30 20.77 4.37
C ASP A 43 -4.67 20.71 3.66
N GLU A 44 -5.59 21.61 3.99
CA GLU A 44 -6.93 21.59 3.41
C GLU A 44 -6.90 21.92 1.92
N GLU A 45 -6.09 22.87 1.50
CA GLU A 45 -5.89 23.22 0.10
C GLU A 45 -5.30 22.05 -0.69
N TYR A 46 -4.32 21.33 -0.10
CA TYR A 46 -3.78 20.10 -0.70
C TYR A 46 -4.88 19.07 -0.93
N ARG A 47 -5.72 18.83 0.07
CA ARG A 47 -6.82 17.85 0.00
C ARG A 47 -7.86 18.23 -1.07
N GLU A 48 -8.23 19.49 -1.15
CA GLU A 48 -9.16 19.98 -2.17
C GLU A 48 -8.60 19.79 -3.57
N LYS A 49 -7.37 20.20 -3.83
CA LYS A 49 -6.69 20.05 -5.12
C LYS A 49 -6.54 18.58 -5.50
N PHE A 50 -6.12 17.74 -4.56
CA PHE A 50 -5.99 16.29 -4.79
C PHE A 50 -7.35 15.67 -5.13
N SER A 51 -8.42 16.01 -4.41
CA SER A 51 -9.77 15.52 -4.66
C SER A 51 -10.32 15.98 -6.01
N TYR A 52 -10.03 17.24 -6.39
CA TYR A 52 -10.39 17.76 -7.70
C TYR A 52 -9.68 17.01 -8.84
N GLU A 53 -8.41 16.68 -8.68
CA GLU A 53 -7.68 15.89 -9.68
C GLU A 53 -8.22 14.43 -9.77
N ILE A 54 -8.64 13.84 -8.66
CA ILE A 54 -9.36 12.55 -8.65
C ILE A 54 -10.66 12.67 -9.47
N PHE A 55 -11.45 13.70 -9.25
CA PHE A 55 -12.67 13.94 -10.02
C PHE A 55 -12.38 14.11 -11.53
N LYS A 56 -11.37 14.89 -11.90
CA LYS A 56 -10.92 15.01 -13.28
C LYS A 56 -10.49 13.67 -13.88
N MET A 57 -9.82 12.82 -13.10
CA MET A 57 -9.43 11.48 -13.54
C MET A 57 -10.66 10.64 -13.94
N TYR A 58 -11.75 10.68 -13.16
CA TYR A 58 -13.00 10.00 -13.54
C TYR A 58 -13.61 10.58 -14.81
N LEU A 59 -13.67 11.91 -14.93
CA LEU A 59 -14.17 12.57 -16.16
C LEU A 59 -13.36 12.15 -17.40
N GLN A 60 -12.03 12.05 -17.27
CA GLN A 60 -11.17 11.60 -18.36
C GLN A 60 -11.47 10.16 -18.75
N LYS A 61 -11.67 9.25 -17.78
CA LYS A 61 -12.01 7.84 -18.01
C LYS A 61 -13.39 7.68 -18.66
N LEU A 62 -14.31 8.60 -18.38
CA LEU A 62 -15.63 8.66 -19.01
C LEU A 62 -15.62 9.36 -20.39
N GLY A 63 -14.45 9.76 -20.89
CA GLY A 63 -14.32 10.47 -22.17
C GLY A 63 -14.88 11.90 -22.16
N ARG A 64 -15.03 12.50 -20.97
CA ARG A 64 -15.54 13.87 -20.78
C ARG A 64 -14.44 14.91 -20.63
N LEU A 65 -13.20 14.49 -20.56
CA LEU A 65 -12.02 15.35 -20.43
C LEU A 65 -10.89 14.78 -21.30
N GLU A 66 -10.11 15.68 -21.90
CA GLU A 66 -9.01 15.32 -22.80
C GLU A 66 -7.88 14.60 -22.04
N ASN A 67 -7.16 13.72 -22.75
CA ASN A 67 -5.99 13.06 -22.21
C ASN A 67 -4.89 14.07 -21.89
N GLY A 68 -4.25 13.92 -20.74
CA GLY A 68 -3.21 14.83 -20.27
C GLY A 68 -3.71 15.98 -19.37
N SER A 69 -5.03 16.12 -19.19
CA SER A 69 -5.60 17.18 -18.32
C SER A 69 -5.58 16.85 -16.84
N VAL A 70 -5.12 15.67 -16.46
CA VAL A 70 -5.14 15.13 -15.09
C VAL A 70 -3.73 15.04 -14.54
N SER A 71 -3.54 15.43 -13.28
CA SER A 71 -2.26 15.28 -12.60
C SER A 71 -1.80 13.81 -12.59
N LYS A 72 -0.52 13.58 -12.88
CA LYS A 72 0.09 12.25 -12.81
C LYS A 72 0.09 11.66 -11.41
N LEU A 73 -0.01 12.50 -10.38
CA LEU A 73 -0.02 12.07 -8.99
C LEU A 73 -1.23 11.21 -8.63
N VAL A 74 -2.36 11.38 -9.35
CA VAL A 74 -3.60 10.63 -9.11
C VAL A 74 -3.86 9.49 -10.10
N SER A 75 -3.06 9.38 -11.15
CA SER A 75 -3.28 8.40 -12.23
C SER A 75 -3.30 6.94 -11.77
N HIS A 76 -2.55 6.62 -10.70
CA HIS A 76 -2.52 5.28 -10.11
C HIS A 76 -3.85 4.88 -9.44
N GLY A 77 -4.62 5.84 -8.93
CA GLY A 77 -5.89 5.58 -8.24
C GLY A 77 -6.87 4.77 -9.09
N PHE A 78 -7.01 5.11 -10.37
CA PHE A 78 -7.89 4.36 -11.26
C PHE A 78 -7.40 2.94 -11.56
N HIS A 79 -6.09 2.73 -11.61
CA HIS A 79 -5.53 1.37 -11.78
C HIS A 79 -5.88 0.47 -10.60
N SER A 80 -5.72 0.95 -9.38
CA SER A 80 -6.08 0.21 -8.16
C SER A 80 -7.58 -0.11 -8.10
N LEU A 81 -8.44 0.84 -8.52
CA LEU A 81 -9.87 0.64 -8.63
C LEU A 81 -10.21 -0.49 -9.62
N LYS A 82 -9.60 -0.47 -10.80
CA LYS A 82 -9.77 -1.50 -11.81
C LYS A 82 -9.30 -2.87 -11.32
N GLU A 83 -8.19 -2.94 -10.61
CA GLU A 83 -7.71 -4.20 -10.02
C GLU A 83 -8.72 -4.81 -9.06
N ILE A 84 -9.33 -4.01 -8.19
CA ILE A 84 -10.38 -4.49 -7.28
C ILE A 84 -11.57 -5.03 -8.07
N HIS A 85 -12.05 -4.28 -9.06
CA HIS A 85 -13.14 -4.72 -9.92
C HIS A 85 -12.82 -6.04 -10.66
N ASP A 86 -11.64 -6.15 -11.25
CA ASP A 86 -11.24 -7.36 -11.96
C ASP A 86 -11.15 -8.56 -11.03
N LYS A 87 -10.68 -8.37 -9.79
CA LYS A 87 -10.71 -9.41 -8.74
C LYS A 87 -12.14 -9.85 -8.37
N THR A 88 -13.15 -8.96 -8.44
CA THR A 88 -14.55 -9.36 -8.18
C THR A 88 -15.06 -10.35 -9.22
N LYS A 89 -14.59 -10.26 -10.44
CA LYS A 89 -15.00 -11.14 -11.56
C LYS A 89 -14.33 -12.51 -11.54
N MET A 90 -13.26 -12.68 -10.75
CA MET A 90 -12.59 -13.98 -10.67
C MET A 90 -13.46 -14.99 -9.93
N PRO A 91 -13.65 -16.22 -10.47
CA PRO A 91 -14.42 -17.25 -9.81
C PRO A 91 -13.87 -17.55 -8.43
N SER A 92 -14.76 -17.62 -7.43
CA SER A 92 -14.41 -18.03 -6.06
C SER A 92 -13.96 -19.49 -5.95
N SER A 93 -14.23 -20.29 -6.97
CA SER A 93 -13.83 -21.70 -7.08
C SER A 93 -12.32 -21.92 -7.16
N LEU A 94 -11.54 -20.85 -7.31
CA LEU A 94 -10.08 -20.89 -7.24
C LEU A 94 -9.55 -20.88 -5.80
N THR A 95 -10.41 -20.79 -4.78
CA THR A 95 -10.00 -20.97 -3.40
C THR A 95 -9.60 -22.43 -3.17
N ILE A 96 -8.32 -22.68 -3.28
CA ILE A 96 -7.66 -23.89 -2.90
C ILE A 96 -7.88 -24.06 -1.38
N LYS A 97 -7.73 -25.29 -0.86
CA LYS A 97 -7.84 -25.61 0.57
C LYS A 97 -6.98 -24.70 1.50
N ARG A 98 -6.03 -23.98 0.93
CA ARG A 98 -5.15 -23.04 1.65
C ARG A 98 -4.91 -21.83 0.78
N ASP A 99 -5.22 -20.66 1.32
CA ASP A 99 -5.01 -19.38 0.67
C ASP A 99 -4.60 -18.33 1.70
N HIS A 100 -4.11 -17.19 1.23
CA HIS A 100 -3.79 -16.02 2.06
C HIS A 100 -4.48 -14.79 1.47
N HIS A 101 -4.67 -13.74 2.28
CA HIS A 101 -5.11 -12.45 1.76
C HIS A 101 -4.06 -11.87 0.81
N SER A 102 -4.44 -10.92 -0.04
CA SER A 102 -3.60 -10.42 -1.15
C SER A 102 -2.47 -9.45 -0.75
N GLY A 103 -2.28 -9.18 0.55
CA GLY A 103 -1.33 -8.16 1.02
C GLY A 103 0.14 -8.57 1.09
N PRO A 104 0.52 -9.79 1.50
CA PRO A 104 1.92 -10.09 1.74
C PRO A 104 2.72 -10.23 0.44
N CYS A 105 3.81 -9.45 0.37
CA CYS A 105 4.85 -9.67 -0.63
C CYS A 105 5.71 -10.88 -0.24
N VAL A 106 6.32 -11.53 -1.23
CA VAL A 106 7.33 -12.57 -0.96
C VAL A 106 8.65 -11.90 -0.61
N PRO A 107 9.11 -12.01 0.67
CA PRO A 107 10.33 -11.36 1.11
C PRO A 107 11.54 -11.78 0.28
N GLY A 108 12.36 -10.81 -0.12
CA GLY A 108 13.57 -11.05 -0.89
C GLY A 108 13.35 -11.35 -2.40
N ILE A 109 12.10 -11.49 -2.87
CA ILE A 109 11.78 -11.69 -4.30
C ILE A 109 11.17 -10.43 -4.91
N GLN A 110 10.06 -9.95 -4.34
CA GLN A 110 9.39 -8.76 -4.86
C GLN A 110 10.03 -7.47 -4.34
N ARG A 111 10.49 -7.49 -3.10
CA ARG A 111 11.19 -6.39 -2.44
C ARG A 111 12.24 -6.92 -1.48
N LEU A 112 13.31 -6.17 -1.35
CA LEU A 112 14.35 -6.34 -0.36
C LEU A 112 14.88 -4.95 -0.01
N PHE A 113 14.97 -4.65 1.26
CA PHE A 113 15.61 -3.44 1.75
C PHE A 113 16.80 -3.83 2.63
N VAL A 114 17.90 -3.13 2.45
CA VAL A 114 19.13 -3.30 3.23
C VAL A 114 19.45 -1.95 3.86
N ASP A 115 19.56 -1.91 5.19
CA ASP A 115 19.96 -0.70 5.87
C ASP A 115 21.47 -0.45 5.81
N VAL A 116 21.90 0.66 6.36
CA VAL A 116 23.33 1.05 6.36
C VAL A 116 24.21 0.14 7.21
N GLU A 117 23.62 -0.63 8.10
CA GLU A 117 24.30 -1.61 8.96
C GLU A 117 24.34 -3.00 8.32
N GLY A 118 23.70 -3.19 7.17
CA GLY A 118 23.67 -4.47 6.47
C GLY A 118 22.52 -5.39 6.90
N ASN A 119 21.55 -4.93 7.70
CA ASN A 119 20.39 -5.73 8.06
C ASN A 119 19.42 -5.85 6.90
N LEU A 120 18.79 -7.02 6.76
CA LEU A 120 17.86 -7.34 5.69
C LEU A 120 16.41 -7.21 6.18
N TYR A 121 15.59 -6.48 5.40
CA TYR A 121 14.18 -6.24 5.68
C TYR A 121 13.31 -6.58 4.45
N PRO A 122 12.00 -6.88 4.62
CA PRO A 122 11.13 -7.25 3.51
C PRO A 122 10.87 -6.10 2.51
N CYS A 123 10.93 -4.85 2.96
CA CYS A 123 10.80 -3.67 2.11
C CYS A 123 11.19 -2.40 2.87
N GLU A 124 11.26 -1.29 2.16
CA GLU A 124 11.57 0.06 2.64
C GLU A 124 10.49 0.71 3.53
N ARG A 125 9.32 0.06 3.67
CA ARG A 125 8.18 0.60 4.44
C ARG A 125 8.19 0.18 5.90
N VAL A 126 9.07 -0.74 6.27
CA VAL A 126 9.21 -1.19 7.66
C VAL A 126 10.15 -0.27 8.43
N SER A 127 10.04 -0.30 9.76
CA SER A 127 10.99 0.41 10.63
C SER A 127 12.31 -0.35 10.72
N GLU A 128 13.42 0.33 10.51
CA GLU A 128 14.78 -0.21 10.72
C GLU A 128 15.04 -0.58 12.19
N ALA A 129 14.27 0.02 13.13
CA ALA A 129 14.34 -0.33 14.54
C ALA A 129 13.60 -1.66 14.87
N SER A 130 12.84 -2.22 13.92
CA SER A 130 12.03 -3.40 14.19
C SER A 130 12.83 -4.70 14.16
N LYS A 131 12.85 -5.40 15.29
CA LYS A 131 13.39 -6.75 15.40
C LYS A 131 12.45 -7.80 14.79
N ALA A 132 11.14 -7.52 14.78
CA ALA A 132 10.11 -8.42 14.30
C ALA A 132 10.22 -8.71 12.81
N VAL A 133 10.57 -7.69 12.01
CA VAL A 133 10.62 -7.77 10.55
C VAL A 133 12.03 -7.83 9.99
N ARG A 134 13.07 -7.72 10.83
CA ARG A 134 14.45 -7.95 10.41
C ARG A 134 14.66 -9.43 10.12
N MET A 135 14.94 -9.77 8.88
CA MET A 135 14.98 -11.15 8.38
C MET A 135 16.38 -11.62 7.98
N GLY A 136 17.42 -10.99 8.50
CA GLY A 136 18.82 -11.43 8.27
C GLY A 136 19.81 -10.29 8.21
N HIS A 137 20.99 -10.59 7.74
CA HIS A 137 22.11 -9.65 7.54
C HIS A 137 22.91 -10.04 6.30
N ILE A 138 23.57 -9.09 5.65
CA ILE A 138 24.33 -9.36 4.42
C ILE A 138 25.44 -10.41 4.62
N ASP A 139 26.06 -10.46 5.82
CA ASP A 139 27.14 -11.41 6.11
C ASP A 139 26.63 -12.82 6.44
N THR A 140 25.40 -12.96 6.99
CA THR A 140 24.85 -14.25 7.43
C THR A 140 23.74 -14.78 6.54
N GLY A 141 23.25 -13.96 5.62
CA GLY A 141 22.12 -14.29 4.74
C GLY A 141 20.77 -14.16 5.43
N PHE A 142 19.75 -14.76 4.81
CA PHE A 142 18.37 -14.70 5.28
C PHE A 142 18.09 -15.65 6.46
N ASP A 143 17.38 -15.14 7.46
CA ASP A 143 16.65 -15.95 8.43
C ASP A 143 15.34 -16.44 7.77
N ILE A 144 15.37 -17.68 7.29
CA ILE A 144 14.27 -18.28 6.53
C ILE A 144 13.00 -18.44 7.38
N ASP A 145 13.12 -18.66 8.67
CA ASP A 145 11.96 -18.81 9.55
C ASP A 145 11.27 -17.47 9.78
N LYS A 146 12.01 -16.40 9.93
CA LYS A 146 11.46 -15.03 9.95
C LYS A 146 10.83 -14.66 8.61
N ALA A 147 11.51 -14.88 7.51
CA ALA A 147 10.95 -14.62 6.18
C ALA A 147 9.64 -15.39 5.95
N ARG A 148 9.58 -16.66 6.41
CA ARG A 148 8.36 -17.48 6.36
C ARG A 148 7.25 -16.95 7.25
N ALA A 149 7.57 -16.45 8.44
CA ALA A 149 6.59 -15.82 9.34
C ALA A 149 5.98 -14.55 8.72
N LEU A 150 6.82 -13.71 8.10
CA LEU A 150 6.39 -12.50 7.38
C LEU A 150 5.45 -12.84 6.21
N LEU A 151 5.80 -13.85 5.41
CA LEU A 151 4.94 -14.32 4.32
C LEU A 151 3.60 -14.87 4.83
N ASN A 152 3.63 -15.58 5.95
CA ASN A 152 2.44 -16.21 6.55
C ASN A 152 1.74 -15.33 7.60
N ILE A 153 1.83 -14.02 7.47
CA ILE A 153 1.24 -13.05 8.41
C ILE A 153 -0.29 -13.26 8.63
N GLY A 154 -0.96 -13.90 7.67
CA GLY A 154 -2.36 -14.29 7.77
C GLY A 154 -2.66 -15.25 8.91
N LYS A 155 -1.68 -16.09 9.33
CA LYS A 155 -1.86 -17.04 10.43
C LYS A 155 -2.15 -16.38 11.77
N LEU A 156 -1.63 -15.17 12.00
CA LEU A 156 -1.84 -14.44 13.25
C LEU A 156 -3.33 -14.18 13.52
N THR A 157 -4.12 -14.03 12.49
CA THR A 157 -5.52 -13.63 12.56
C THR A 157 -6.38 -14.51 11.65
N GLU A 158 -6.04 -15.79 11.55
CA GLU A 158 -6.67 -16.75 10.62
C GLU A 158 -8.17 -16.86 10.86
N LYS A 159 -8.60 -16.89 12.13
CA LYS A 159 -10.01 -17.02 12.52
C LYS A 159 -10.86 -15.87 12.02
N GLU A 160 -10.38 -14.65 12.24
CA GLU A 160 -11.04 -13.40 11.84
C GLU A 160 -10.99 -13.22 10.32
N CYS A 161 -9.85 -13.53 9.72
CA CYS A 161 -9.65 -13.38 8.27
C CYS A 161 -10.53 -14.34 7.46
N LYS A 162 -10.74 -15.58 7.91
CA LYS A 162 -11.63 -16.55 7.23
C LYS A 162 -13.10 -16.11 7.15
N GLN A 163 -13.53 -15.24 8.04
CA GLN A 163 -14.89 -14.69 8.08
C GLN A 163 -15.00 -13.29 7.45
N CYS A 164 -13.90 -12.76 6.94
CA CYS A 164 -13.85 -11.40 6.44
C CYS A 164 -14.26 -11.35 4.96
N TRP A 165 -15.28 -10.59 4.63
CA TRP A 165 -15.73 -10.37 3.26
C TRP A 165 -14.64 -9.72 2.38
N ALA A 166 -13.79 -8.89 2.99
CA ALA A 166 -12.72 -8.18 2.30
C ALA A 166 -11.43 -9.02 2.11
N PHE A 167 -11.43 -10.30 2.51
CA PHE A 167 -10.24 -11.15 2.52
C PHE A 167 -9.47 -11.13 1.19
N ARG A 168 -10.17 -11.25 0.06
CA ARG A 168 -9.57 -11.27 -1.29
C ARG A 168 -8.92 -9.95 -1.70
N PHE A 169 -9.37 -8.85 -1.13
CA PHE A 169 -8.94 -7.49 -1.45
C PHE A 169 -8.02 -6.90 -0.38
N CYS A 170 -7.84 -7.62 0.71
CA CYS A 170 -7.11 -7.14 1.87
C CYS A 170 -5.62 -6.94 1.55
N SER A 171 -5.14 -5.72 1.72
CA SER A 171 -3.74 -5.33 1.51
C SER A 171 -2.88 -5.44 2.76
N ALA A 172 -3.42 -6.01 3.87
CA ALA A 172 -2.67 -6.13 5.10
C ALA A 172 -1.38 -6.94 4.89
N CYS A 173 -0.27 -6.43 5.41
CA CYS A 173 1.05 -7.07 5.35
C CYS A 173 1.76 -6.97 6.71
N ALA A 174 3.02 -7.35 6.77
CA ALA A 174 3.81 -7.36 8.00
C ALA A 174 3.85 -5.99 8.70
N VAL A 175 3.88 -4.89 7.94
CA VAL A 175 3.89 -3.51 8.49
C VAL A 175 2.73 -3.27 9.46
N GLN A 176 1.52 -3.75 9.12
CA GLN A 176 0.36 -3.56 9.99
C GLN A 176 0.33 -4.46 11.23
N ALA A 177 1.18 -5.47 11.27
CA ALA A 177 1.30 -6.36 12.42
C ALA A 177 2.55 -6.09 13.26
N ASP A 178 3.45 -5.24 12.78
CA ASP A 178 4.74 -4.96 13.40
C ASP A 178 4.57 -4.04 14.61
N ASN A 179 4.91 -4.52 15.81
CA ASN A 179 4.97 -3.72 17.03
C ASN A 179 6.41 -3.37 17.45
N LEU A 180 7.39 -3.56 16.54
CA LEU A 180 8.83 -3.40 16.66
C LEU A 180 9.55 -4.59 17.33
N GLU A 181 8.94 -5.26 18.28
CA GLU A 181 9.56 -6.42 18.95
C GLU A 181 9.07 -7.76 18.36
N GLU A 182 7.78 -7.85 18.03
CA GLU A 182 7.16 -9.05 17.49
C GLU A 182 6.04 -8.72 16.48
N LEU A 183 5.58 -9.73 15.74
CA LEU A 183 4.39 -9.62 14.90
C LEU A 183 3.14 -9.83 15.74
N SER A 184 2.34 -8.79 15.91
CA SER A 184 1.16 -8.74 16.79
C SER A 184 -0.15 -8.92 16.03
N ALA A 185 -0.95 -9.91 16.47
CA ALA A 185 -2.31 -10.10 15.98
C ALA A 185 -3.22 -8.90 16.30
N GLU A 186 -3.10 -8.37 17.52
CA GLU A 186 -3.88 -7.21 17.97
C GLU A 186 -3.62 -5.99 17.08
N LYS A 187 -2.34 -5.65 16.85
CA LYS A 187 -1.97 -4.51 15.99
C LYS A 187 -2.47 -4.70 14.57
N LYS A 188 -2.40 -5.90 14.03
CA LYS A 188 -2.94 -6.21 12.71
C LYS A 188 -4.45 -5.98 12.63
N LEU A 189 -5.20 -6.43 13.64
CA LEU A 189 -6.66 -6.30 13.68
C LEU A 189 -7.13 -4.84 13.84
N GLN A 190 -6.36 -3.98 14.50
CA GLN A 190 -6.67 -2.55 14.63
C GLN A 190 -6.83 -1.87 13.27
N ASN A 191 -6.10 -2.32 12.25
CA ASN A 191 -6.16 -1.76 10.90
C ASN A 191 -7.32 -2.31 10.04
N CYS A 192 -8.03 -3.35 10.50
CA CYS A 192 -9.05 -4.03 9.69
C CYS A 192 -10.24 -3.13 9.32
N ALA A 193 -10.66 -2.24 10.22
CA ALA A 193 -11.76 -1.30 9.94
C ALA A 193 -11.39 -0.33 8.82
N LEU A 194 -10.19 0.25 8.88
CA LEU A 194 -9.68 1.16 7.88
C LEU A 194 -9.54 0.49 6.51
N ILE A 195 -8.97 -0.72 6.48
CA ILE A 195 -8.79 -1.49 5.24
C ILE A 195 -10.14 -1.81 4.60
N ARG A 196 -11.12 -2.29 5.38
CA ARG A 196 -12.48 -2.57 4.88
C ARG A 196 -13.17 -1.31 4.36
N GLY A 197 -13.06 -0.19 5.08
CA GLY A 197 -13.62 1.09 4.63
C GLY A 197 -13.01 1.56 3.31
N HIS A 198 -11.69 1.43 3.16
CA HIS A 198 -11.02 1.75 1.90
C HIS A 198 -11.53 0.88 0.74
N ILE A 199 -11.65 -0.43 0.94
CA ILE A 199 -12.16 -1.35 -0.09
C ILE A 199 -13.62 -1.05 -0.43
N ASP A 200 -14.48 -0.78 0.56
CA ASP A 200 -15.88 -0.40 0.35
C ASP A 200 -15.99 0.89 -0.49
N ASN A 201 -15.22 1.90 -0.15
CA ASN A 201 -15.17 3.14 -0.93
C ASN A 201 -14.74 2.87 -2.38
N MET A 202 -13.66 2.12 -2.58
CA MET A 202 -13.23 1.78 -3.94
C MET A 202 -14.26 0.98 -4.74
N MET A 203 -15.05 0.12 -4.09
CA MET A 203 -16.14 -0.60 -4.76
C MET A 203 -17.32 0.31 -5.11
N ARG A 204 -17.56 1.37 -4.34
CA ARG A 204 -18.59 2.37 -4.62
C ARG A 204 -18.19 3.34 -5.73
N ASP A 205 -16.91 3.64 -5.84
CA ASP A 205 -16.35 4.57 -6.81
C ASP A 205 -16.28 3.97 -8.23
N TYR A 206 -16.38 2.65 -8.37
CA TYR A 206 -16.36 1.94 -9.66
C TYR A 206 -17.75 1.83 -10.27
#